data_c7dc3efd0c3bfdbb317670674a989e91
#
_entry.id   c7dc3efd0c3bfdbb317670674a989e91
#
_cell.length_a   1.000
_cell.length_b   1.000
_cell.length_c   1.000
_cell.angle_alpha   90.00
_cell.angle_beta   90.00
_cell.angle_gamma   90.00
#
_symmetry.space_group_name_H-M   'P 1'
#
loop_
_entity.id
_entity.type
_entity.pdbx_description
1 polymer ?
#
loop_
_entity_poly.entity_id
_entity_poly.type
_entity_poly.pdbx_seq_one_letter_code
_entity_poly.pdbx_strand_id
1 'polypeptide(L)'
;MQGKKIGIIGSGSWATAMIKMLCENDQDKHIFWWIRKEEDAEYIQQFKHNPTYLSGVSVDLSITTIDTNAKNVVVNSDIVILNTPAAYLKDALRGVTKEDFKDKIVVSAIKGIIPKDNLIIGEFLEQHYAVDIERICVVGGPCHAEEVALGKLSYLTFGCKNLDSAALVASFLSSRVIKTILSEDILELNLERY
;
A
#
# COMPACT_ATOMS: atom_id res chain seq x y z
N MET A 1 -4.75 23.47 1.04
CA MET A 1 -3.72 22.50 1.52
C MET A 1 -3.39 21.62 0.33
N GLN A 2 -2.13 21.30 0.10
CA GLN A 2 -1.75 20.40 -0.99
C GLN A 2 -2.20 18.98 -0.62
N GLY A 3 -2.83 18.26 -1.54
CA GLY A 3 -3.30 16.89 -1.32
C GLY A 3 -2.18 15.93 -0.89
N LYS A 4 -2.54 14.84 -0.21
CA LYS A 4 -1.57 13.83 0.26
C LYS A 4 -1.00 13.04 -0.92
N LYS A 5 0.28 12.72 -0.84
CA LYS A 5 0.99 11.88 -1.81
C LYS A 5 1.07 10.45 -1.28
N ILE A 6 0.51 9.49 -2.01
CA ILE A 6 0.41 8.09 -1.59
C ILE A 6 1.18 7.22 -2.56
N GLY A 7 2.21 6.53 -2.05
CA GLY A 7 3.00 5.58 -2.82
C GLY A 7 2.52 4.14 -2.62
N ILE A 8 2.42 3.37 -3.70
CA ILE A 8 2.14 1.94 -3.64
C ILE A 8 3.33 1.17 -4.19
N ILE A 9 3.92 0.31 -3.35
CA ILE A 9 5.01 -0.59 -3.72
C ILE A 9 4.43 -2.00 -3.92
N GLY A 10 4.15 -2.32 -5.17
CA GLY A 10 3.57 -3.60 -5.58
C GLY A 10 2.70 -3.48 -6.82
N SER A 11 2.64 -4.54 -7.63
CA SER A 11 1.93 -4.59 -8.91
C SER A 11 0.96 -5.78 -9.06
N GLY A 12 0.66 -6.48 -7.95
CA GLY A 12 -0.25 -7.63 -7.92
C GLY A 12 -1.73 -7.24 -7.77
N SER A 13 -2.60 -8.26 -7.60
CA SER A 13 -4.06 -8.08 -7.45
C SER A 13 -4.40 -7.12 -6.32
N TRP A 14 -3.78 -7.28 -5.13
CA TRP A 14 -4.12 -6.43 -3.98
C TRP A 14 -3.65 -4.98 -4.17
N ALA A 15 -2.49 -4.76 -4.80
CA ALA A 15 -2.04 -3.42 -5.18
C ALA A 15 -3.01 -2.75 -6.16
N THR A 16 -3.45 -3.49 -7.19
CA THR A 16 -4.43 -3.01 -8.17
C THR A 16 -5.78 -2.67 -7.51
N ALA A 17 -6.24 -3.50 -6.55
CA ALA A 17 -7.45 -3.21 -5.78
C ALA A 17 -7.30 -1.94 -4.92
N MET A 18 -6.13 -1.71 -4.31
CA MET A 18 -5.86 -0.47 -3.57
C MET A 18 -5.81 0.76 -4.47
N ILE A 19 -5.23 0.66 -5.67
CA ILE A 19 -5.31 1.74 -6.68
C ILE A 19 -6.76 2.10 -6.99
N LYS A 20 -7.61 1.08 -7.19
CA LYS A 20 -9.05 1.32 -7.39
C LYS A 20 -9.68 2.09 -6.23
N MET A 21 -9.46 1.61 -4.99
CA MET A 21 -10.00 2.28 -3.79
C MET A 21 -9.55 3.74 -3.71
N LEU A 22 -8.27 4.00 -3.97
CA LEU A 22 -7.72 5.35 -3.97
C LEU A 22 -8.31 6.21 -5.09
N CYS A 23 -8.44 5.68 -6.30
CA CYS A 23 -9.02 6.43 -7.44
C CYS A 23 -10.50 6.78 -7.21
N GLU A 24 -11.26 5.91 -6.53
CA GLU A 24 -12.68 6.11 -6.24
C GLU A 24 -12.96 6.96 -4.98
N ASN A 25 -11.94 7.25 -4.19
CA ASN A 25 -12.09 8.07 -2.98
C ASN A 25 -11.98 9.57 -3.32
N ASP A 26 -12.85 10.41 -2.75
CA ASP A 26 -12.98 11.83 -3.09
C ASP A 26 -11.93 12.74 -2.42
N GLN A 27 -11.05 12.22 -1.56
CA GLN A 27 -10.02 13.01 -0.90
C GLN A 27 -8.96 13.51 -1.90
N ASP A 28 -8.49 14.75 -1.72
CA ASP A 28 -7.42 15.33 -2.53
C ASP A 28 -6.10 14.57 -2.29
N LYS A 29 -5.60 13.92 -3.34
CA LYS A 29 -4.39 13.11 -3.30
C LYS A 29 -3.75 12.98 -4.66
N HIS A 30 -2.46 12.59 -4.66
CA HIS A 30 -1.75 12.08 -5.82
C HIS A 30 -1.15 10.72 -5.51
N ILE A 31 -1.22 9.79 -6.44
CA ILE A 31 -0.79 8.40 -6.29
C ILE A 31 0.51 8.20 -7.07
N PHE A 32 1.52 7.60 -6.43
CA PHE A 32 2.72 7.08 -7.09
C PHE A 32 2.65 5.56 -7.03
N TRP A 33 2.60 4.91 -8.18
CA TRP A 33 2.47 3.46 -8.25
C TRP A 33 3.70 2.81 -8.85
N TRP A 34 4.40 1.99 -8.05
CA TRP A 34 5.55 1.22 -8.51
C TRP A 34 5.11 -0.04 -9.25
N ILE A 35 5.57 -0.17 -10.49
CA ILE A 35 5.37 -1.32 -11.36
C ILE A 35 6.73 -1.94 -11.63
N ARG A 36 6.87 -3.26 -11.32
CA ARG A 36 8.16 -3.94 -11.41
C ARG A 36 8.74 -4.04 -12.81
N LYS A 37 7.87 -4.24 -13.82
CA LYS A 37 8.27 -4.45 -15.21
C LYS A 37 7.93 -3.24 -16.06
N GLU A 38 8.88 -2.83 -16.91
CA GLU A 38 8.71 -1.69 -17.80
C GLU A 38 7.54 -1.91 -18.78
N GLU A 39 7.45 -3.13 -19.35
CA GLU A 39 6.37 -3.48 -20.29
C GLU A 39 4.97 -3.36 -19.65
N ASP A 40 4.82 -3.73 -18.37
CA ASP A 40 3.55 -3.59 -17.64
C ASP A 40 3.26 -2.11 -17.35
N ALA A 41 4.30 -1.30 -17.04
CA ALA A 41 4.17 0.12 -16.80
C ALA A 41 3.71 0.87 -18.06
N GLU A 42 4.35 0.60 -19.20
CA GLU A 42 3.97 1.14 -20.52
C GLU A 42 2.54 0.74 -20.88
N TYR A 43 2.18 -0.52 -20.65
CA TYR A 43 0.83 -1.02 -20.90
C TYR A 43 -0.22 -0.26 -20.08
N ILE A 44 0.04 -0.06 -18.76
CA ILE A 44 -0.90 0.68 -17.89
C ILE A 44 -1.02 2.14 -18.33
N GLN A 45 0.09 2.78 -18.72
CA GLN A 45 0.07 4.14 -19.23
C GLN A 45 -0.78 4.27 -20.50
N GLN A 46 -0.73 3.27 -21.38
CA GLN A 46 -1.48 3.28 -22.63
C GLN A 46 -2.96 2.90 -22.45
N PHE A 47 -3.23 1.83 -21.70
CA PHE A 47 -4.55 1.20 -21.65
C PHE A 47 -5.31 1.46 -20.35
N LYS A 48 -4.70 2.12 -19.36
CA LYS A 48 -5.30 2.53 -18.07
C LYS A 48 -5.83 1.36 -17.24
N HIS A 49 -5.24 0.19 -17.37
CA HIS A 49 -5.52 -0.97 -16.51
C HIS A 49 -4.31 -1.92 -16.44
N ASN A 50 -4.25 -2.72 -15.36
CA ASN A 50 -3.19 -3.71 -15.19
C ASN A 50 -3.35 -4.84 -16.20
N PRO A 51 -2.28 -5.24 -16.95
CA PRO A 51 -2.39 -6.29 -17.96
C PRO A 51 -2.65 -7.69 -17.40
N THR A 52 -2.21 -7.94 -16.15
CA THR A 52 -2.18 -9.28 -15.55
C THR A 52 -3.20 -9.43 -14.43
N TYR A 53 -3.40 -8.38 -13.63
CA TYR A 53 -4.19 -8.45 -12.40
C TYR A 53 -5.38 -7.50 -12.46
N LEU A 54 -6.58 -8.03 -12.23
CA LEU A 54 -7.83 -7.26 -12.16
C LEU A 54 -7.98 -6.32 -13.36
N SER A 55 -7.85 -6.85 -14.57
CA SER A 55 -7.84 -6.08 -15.83
C SER A 55 -9.11 -5.24 -16.07
N GLY A 56 -10.20 -5.52 -15.36
CA GLY A 56 -11.41 -4.70 -15.35
C GLY A 56 -11.33 -3.44 -14.47
N VAL A 57 -10.25 -3.25 -13.69
CA VAL A 57 -10.05 -2.06 -12.87
C VAL A 57 -9.42 -0.96 -13.71
N SER A 58 -10.13 0.17 -13.84
CA SER A 58 -9.60 1.36 -14.50
C SER A 58 -8.72 2.16 -13.55
N VAL A 59 -7.58 2.64 -14.06
CA VAL A 59 -6.63 3.51 -13.35
C VAL A 59 -6.80 4.94 -13.84
N ASP A 60 -7.04 5.87 -12.93
CA ASP A 60 -7.08 7.29 -13.25
C ASP A 60 -5.66 7.87 -13.30
N LEU A 61 -5.13 8.03 -14.51
CA LEU A 61 -3.79 8.58 -14.74
C LEU A 61 -3.71 10.10 -14.52
N SER A 62 -4.82 10.79 -14.31
CA SER A 62 -4.78 12.23 -13.97
C SER A 62 -4.27 12.47 -12.54
N ILE A 63 -4.44 11.48 -11.66
CA ILE A 63 -3.98 11.49 -10.27
C ILE A 63 -2.98 10.38 -9.95
N THR A 64 -2.58 9.55 -10.93
CA THR A 64 -1.67 8.42 -10.72
C THR A 64 -0.45 8.53 -11.65
N THR A 65 0.72 8.58 -11.04
CA THR A 65 2.02 8.47 -11.73
C THR A 65 2.54 7.05 -11.61
N ILE A 66 2.87 6.43 -12.74
CA ILE A 66 3.50 5.10 -12.81
C ILE A 66 5.01 5.28 -12.83
N ASP A 67 5.73 4.50 -12.01
CA ASP A 67 7.20 4.51 -11.95
C ASP A 67 7.73 3.08 -11.78
N THR A 68 8.82 2.73 -12.44
CA THR A 68 9.49 1.44 -12.29
C THR A 68 10.63 1.48 -11.27
N ASN A 69 10.93 2.64 -10.72
CA ASN A 69 11.89 2.82 -9.64
C ASN A 69 11.17 3.02 -8.28
N ALA A 70 11.21 2.01 -7.42
CA ALA A 70 10.59 2.06 -6.10
C ALA A 70 11.10 3.22 -5.23
N LYS A 71 12.38 3.59 -5.34
CA LYS A 71 12.93 4.73 -4.59
C LYS A 71 12.23 6.03 -4.95
N ASN A 72 11.97 6.28 -6.23
CA ASN A 72 11.24 7.48 -6.66
C ASN A 72 9.83 7.51 -6.04
N VAL A 73 9.14 6.36 -6.02
CA VAL A 73 7.81 6.25 -5.40
C VAL A 73 7.88 6.57 -3.91
N VAL A 74 8.83 5.98 -3.18
CA VAL A 74 8.98 6.23 -1.73
C VAL A 74 9.30 7.69 -1.45
N VAL A 75 10.29 8.27 -2.14
CA VAL A 75 10.75 9.65 -1.89
C VAL A 75 9.63 10.67 -2.13
N ASN A 76 8.83 10.48 -3.17
CA ASN A 76 7.76 11.41 -3.54
C ASN A 76 6.46 11.24 -2.73
N SER A 77 6.40 10.31 -1.78
CA SER A 77 5.17 10.00 -1.02
C SER A 77 5.22 10.48 0.41
N ASP A 78 4.07 10.83 0.99
CA ASP A 78 3.86 11.08 2.43
C ASP A 78 3.46 9.78 3.15
N ILE A 79 2.70 8.92 2.45
CA ILE A 79 2.22 7.62 2.91
C ILE A 79 2.73 6.58 1.90
N VAL A 80 3.38 5.53 2.38
CA VAL A 80 3.90 4.44 1.54
C VAL A 80 3.21 3.13 1.91
N ILE A 81 2.50 2.53 0.96
CA ILE A 81 1.80 1.26 1.13
C ILE A 81 2.64 0.15 0.50
N LEU A 82 3.11 -0.79 1.33
CA LEU A 82 3.89 -1.95 0.93
C LEU A 82 2.95 -3.11 0.60
N ASN A 83 2.95 -3.52 -0.65
CA ASN A 83 2.00 -4.47 -1.23
C ASN A 83 2.66 -5.60 -2.03
N THR A 84 3.95 -5.84 -1.79
CA THR A 84 4.69 -6.96 -2.37
C THR A 84 4.62 -8.18 -1.45
N PRO A 85 4.71 -9.42 -1.95
CA PRO A 85 4.90 -10.56 -1.06
C PRO A 85 6.17 -10.40 -0.22
N ALA A 86 6.14 -10.84 1.05
CA ALA A 86 7.24 -10.71 2.00
C ALA A 86 8.60 -11.16 1.45
N ALA A 87 8.62 -12.24 0.67
CA ALA A 87 9.83 -12.79 0.06
C ALA A 87 10.52 -11.83 -0.93
N TYR A 88 9.80 -10.88 -1.53
CA TYR A 88 10.32 -9.96 -2.54
C TYR A 88 10.47 -8.53 -2.04
N LEU A 89 10.12 -8.25 -0.79
CA LEU A 89 10.13 -6.87 -0.26
C LEU A 89 11.53 -6.25 -0.30
N LYS A 90 12.56 -7.00 0.11
CA LYS A 90 13.95 -6.51 0.07
C LYS A 90 14.41 -6.14 -1.34
N ASP A 91 14.03 -6.94 -2.33
CA ASP A 91 14.36 -6.67 -3.72
C ASP A 91 13.58 -5.46 -4.25
N ALA A 92 12.31 -5.33 -3.87
CA ALA A 92 11.47 -4.18 -4.23
C ALA A 92 12.01 -2.87 -3.64
N LEU A 93 12.53 -2.90 -2.42
CA LEU A 93 13.10 -1.74 -1.73
C LEU A 93 14.61 -1.54 -1.99
N ARG A 94 15.19 -2.22 -3.01
CA ARG A 94 16.61 -2.06 -3.34
C ARG A 94 16.94 -0.61 -3.68
N GLY A 95 17.92 -0.03 -3.00
CA GLY A 95 18.33 1.37 -3.15
C GLY A 95 17.50 2.38 -2.35
N VAL A 96 16.44 1.95 -1.67
CA VAL A 96 15.72 2.75 -0.68
C VAL A 96 16.50 2.75 0.63
N THR A 97 16.64 3.90 1.25
CA THR A 97 17.40 4.09 2.51
C THR A 97 16.46 4.52 3.64
N LYS A 98 16.99 4.52 4.87
CA LYS A 98 16.23 5.00 6.05
C LYS A 98 15.85 6.48 5.93
N GLU A 99 16.66 7.28 5.29
CA GLU A 99 16.40 8.70 5.05
C GLU A 99 15.19 8.89 4.12
N ASP A 100 15.00 7.98 3.17
CA ASP A 100 13.87 8.03 2.23
C ASP A 100 12.52 7.77 2.93
N PHE A 101 12.52 7.07 4.08
CA PHE A 101 11.32 6.82 4.90
C PHE A 101 11.09 7.86 6.02
N LYS A 102 12.02 8.79 6.19
CA LYS A 102 11.89 9.78 7.25
C LYS A 102 10.56 10.54 7.16
N ASP A 103 9.90 10.68 8.31
CA ASP A 103 8.63 11.40 8.49
C ASP A 103 7.43 10.86 7.71
N LYS A 104 7.53 9.67 7.12
CA LYS A 104 6.45 9.03 6.36
C LYS A 104 5.64 8.06 7.23
N ILE A 105 4.37 7.90 6.89
CA ILE A 105 3.56 6.77 7.38
C ILE A 105 3.79 5.60 6.42
N VAL A 106 4.18 4.45 7.00
CA VAL A 106 4.40 3.23 6.22
C VAL A 106 3.29 2.23 6.55
N VAL A 107 2.55 1.82 5.53
CA VAL A 107 1.43 0.90 5.65
C VAL A 107 1.83 -0.45 5.08
N SER A 108 1.74 -1.50 5.88
CA SER A 108 1.96 -2.87 5.41
C SER A 108 0.63 -3.54 5.09
N ALA A 109 0.49 -3.99 3.84
CA ALA A 109 -0.51 -4.97 3.44
C ALA A 109 0.12 -6.38 3.25
N ILE A 110 1.32 -6.57 3.80
CA ILE A 110 2.11 -7.80 3.68
C ILE A 110 1.78 -8.70 4.87
N LYS A 111 1.47 -9.96 4.58
CA LYS A 111 1.21 -10.99 5.59
C LYS A 111 2.44 -11.85 5.84
N GLY A 112 2.58 -12.34 7.08
CA GLY A 112 3.62 -13.26 7.48
C GLY A 112 4.93 -12.58 7.85
N ILE A 113 6.03 -13.32 7.74
CA ILE A 113 7.38 -12.93 8.12
C ILE A 113 8.27 -12.68 6.91
N ILE A 114 9.24 -11.81 7.06
CA ILE A 114 10.29 -11.57 6.07
C ILE A 114 11.28 -12.76 6.11
N PRO A 115 11.41 -13.51 5.01
CA PRO A 115 12.35 -14.65 4.98
C PRO A 115 13.77 -14.20 5.26
N LYS A 116 14.56 -15.10 5.89
CA LYS A 116 15.96 -14.91 6.33
C LYS A 116 16.14 -14.03 7.56
N ASP A 117 15.34 -12.97 7.75
CA ASP A 117 15.39 -12.17 8.97
C ASP A 117 14.51 -12.75 10.07
N ASN A 118 13.49 -13.52 9.69
CA ASN A 118 12.45 -14.05 10.58
C ASN A 118 11.74 -12.96 11.40
N LEU A 119 11.61 -11.76 10.81
CA LEU A 119 10.96 -10.59 11.40
C LEU A 119 9.57 -10.41 10.80
N ILE A 120 8.62 -9.96 11.59
CA ILE A 120 7.39 -9.39 11.07
C ILE A 120 7.71 -8.05 10.40
N ILE A 121 6.82 -7.58 9.53
CA ILE A 121 7.08 -6.38 8.72
C ILE A 121 7.36 -5.14 9.58
N GLY A 122 6.68 -4.96 10.72
CA GLY A 122 6.92 -3.84 11.62
C GLY A 122 8.36 -3.83 12.14
N GLU A 123 8.81 -4.94 12.72
CA GLU A 123 10.19 -5.10 13.22
C GLU A 123 11.22 -4.89 12.10
N PHE A 124 10.95 -5.41 10.92
CA PHE A 124 11.82 -5.22 9.75
C PHE A 124 11.96 -3.75 9.38
N LEU A 125 10.87 -2.98 9.37
CA LEU A 125 10.89 -1.55 9.07
C LEU A 125 11.62 -0.73 10.14
N GLU A 126 11.42 -1.05 11.42
CA GLU A 126 12.15 -0.41 12.53
C GLU A 126 13.65 -0.68 12.43
N GLN A 127 14.05 -1.95 12.26
CA GLN A 127 15.46 -2.36 12.31
C GLN A 127 16.25 -1.92 11.07
N HIS A 128 15.66 -2.05 9.88
CA HIS A 128 16.37 -1.80 8.61
C HIS A 128 16.23 -0.38 8.09
N TYR A 129 15.10 0.29 8.41
CA TYR A 129 14.78 1.61 7.88
C TYR A 129 14.55 2.67 8.95
N ALA A 130 14.68 2.32 10.23
CA ALA A 130 14.46 3.23 11.36
C ALA A 130 13.10 3.95 11.31
N VAL A 131 12.06 3.28 10.80
CA VAL A 131 10.70 3.81 10.81
C VAL A 131 10.16 3.73 12.23
N ASP A 132 9.64 4.84 12.75
CA ASP A 132 9.03 4.91 14.07
C ASP A 132 7.79 4.00 14.11
N ILE A 133 7.66 3.18 15.16
CA ILE A 133 6.50 2.28 15.37
C ILE A 133 5.16 3.02 15.35
N GLU A 134 5.13 4.28 15.78
CA GLU A 134 3.95 5.16 15.73
C GLU A 134 3.53 5.55 14.31
N ARG A 135 4.39 5.29 13.33
CA ARG A 135 4.19 5.56 11.90
C ARG A 135 4.05 4.30 11.07
N ILE A 136 4.10 3.13 11.70
CA ILE A 136 3.89 1.85 11.05
C ILE A 136 2.42 1.44 11.24
N CYS A 137 1.70 1.37 10.13
CA CYS A 137 0.35 0.85 10.07
C CYS A 137 0.35 -0.52 9.39
N VAL A 138 -0.58 -1.37 9.79
CA VAL A 138 -0.86 -2.66 9.13
C VAL A 138 -2.30 -2.65 8.66
N VAL A 139 -2.53 -3.08 7.43
CA VAL A 139 -3.88 -3.27 6.91
C VAL A 139 -4.16 -4.75 6.66
N GLY A 140 -5.27 -5.22 7.20
CA GLY A 140 -5.78 -6.57 7.05
C GLY A 140 -7.29 -6.59 6.91
N GLY A 141 -7.85 -7.78 6.76
CA GLY A 141 -9.31 -7.97 6.72
C GLY A 141 -9.72 -9.17 5.89
N PRO A 142 -10.92 -9.70 6.12
CA PRO A 142 -11.45 -10.86 5.42
C PRO A 142 -12.02 -10.48 4.05
N CYS A 143 -11.19 -9.92 3.17
CA CYS A 143 -11.60 -9.51 1.83
C CYS A 143 -10.58 -9.94 0.78
N HIS A 144 -11.10 -10.27 -0.40
CA HIS A 144 -10.29 -10.62 -1.56
C HIS A 144 -10.20 -9.45 -2.53
N ALA A 145 -9.05 -9.31 -3.19
CA ALA A 145 -8.82 -8.24 -4.16
C ALA A 145 -9.88 -8.21 -5.28
N GLU A 146 -10.33 -9.40 -5.72
CA GLU A 146 -11.38 -9.58 -6.72
C GLU A 146 -12.74 -9.05 -6.25
N GLU A 147 -13.06 -9.22 -4.97
CA GLU A 147 -14.31 -8.71 -4.38
C GLU A 147 -14.30 -7.20 -4.26
N VAL A 148 -13.16 -6.64 -3.84
CA VAL A 148 -12.94 -5.18 -3.83
C VAL A 148 -13.04 -4.62 -5.24
N ALA A 149 -12.43 -5.28 -6.23
CA ALA A 149 -12.50 -4.88 -7.64
C ALA A 149 -13.94 -4.86 -8.18
N LEU A 150 -14.78 -5.80 -7.73
CA LEU A 150 -16.20 -5.88 -8.09
C LEU A 150 -17.10 -4.92 -7.29
N GLY A 151 -16.53 -4.11 -6.39
CA GLY A 151 -17.30 -3.18 -5.55
C GLY A 151 -18.18 -3.86 -4.51
N LYS A 152 -17.83 -5.08 -4.07
CA LYS A 152 -18.54 -5.77 -2.98
C LYS A 152 -18.23 -5.11 -1.64
N LEU A 153 -19.19 -5.17 -0.72
CA LEU A 153 -18.98 -4.70 0.66
C LEU A 153 -17.81 -5.45 1.29
N SER A 154 -16.81 -4.70 1.71
CA SER A 154 -15.56 -5.23 2.27
C SER A 154 -15.21 -4.47 3.55
N TYR A 155 -14.55 -5.16 4.49
CA TYR A 155 -14.10 -4.61 5.75
C TYR A 155 -12.57 -4.68 5.80
N LEU A 156 -11.94 -3.53 6.07
CA LEU A 156 -10.50 -3.41 6.27
C LEU A 156 -10.21 -2.92 7.68
N THR A 157 -9.34 -3.61 8.39
CA THR A 157 -8.84 -3.19 9.70
C THR A 157 -7.47 -2.53 9.51
N PHE A 158 -7.30 -1.36 10.10
CA PHE A 158 -6.04 -0.61 10.13
C PHE A 158 -5.50 -0.62 11.55
N GLY A 159 -4.41 -1.35 11.78
CA GLY A 159 -3.69 -1.37 13.05
C GLY A 159 -2.51 -0.41 13.04
N CYS A 160 -2.43 0.46 14.04
CA CYS A 160 -1.32 1.38 14.23
C CYS A 160 -1.27 1.80 15.70
N LYS A 161 -0.06 1.93 16.28
CA LYS A 161 0.10 2.48 17.64
C LYS A 161 -0.47 3.88 17.76
N ASN A 162 -0.32 4.67 16.70
CA ASN A 162 -0.93 6.00 16.60
C ASN A 162 -2.23 5.89 15.79
N LEU A 163 -3.37 5.98 16.48
CA LEU A 163 -4.69 5.90 15.86
C LEU A 163 -4.98 7.04 14.88
N ASP A 164 -4.37 8.21 15.05
CA ASP A 164 -4.53 9.33 14.08
C ASP A 164 -3.87 8.97 12.74
N SER A 165 -2.72 8.28 12.78
CA SER A 165 -2.08 7.75 11.57
C SER A 165 -2.96 6.68 10.90
N ALA A 166 -3.53 5.76 11.68
CA ALA A 166 -4.47 4.76 11.17
C ALA A 166 -5.72 5.41 10.55
N ALA A 167 -6.32 6.39 11.23
CA ALA A 167 -7.49 7.12 10.76
C ALA A 167 -7.21 7.88 9.46
N LEU A 168 -6.04 8.53 9.36
CA LEU A 168 -5.62 9.22 8.15
C LEU A 168 -5.52 8.26 6.96
N VAL A 169 -4.84 7.12 7.12
CA VAL A 169 -4.71 6.12 6.06
C VAL A 169 -6.08 5.55 5.68
N ALA A 170 -6.88 5.17 6.68
CA ALA A 170 -8.22 4.63 6.48
C ALA A 170 -9.12 5.59 5.69
N SER A 171 -9.00 6.90 5.92
CA SER A 171 -9.81 7.91 5.24
C SER A 171 -9.61 7.92 3.72
N PHE A 172 -8.42 7.58 3.22
CA PHE A 172 -8.11 7.49 1.78
C PHE A 172 -8.59 6.18 1.13
N LEU A 173 -8.81 5.14 1.91
CA LEU A 173 -9.19 3.81 1.41
C LEU A 173 -10.66 3.48 1.69
N SER A 174 -11.34 4.26 2.53
CA SER A 174 -12.76 4.09 2.83
C SER A 174 -13.66 4.55 1.69
N SER A 175 -14.82 3.90 1.55
CA SER A 175 -15.86 4.28 0.60
C SER A 175 -17.23 3.79 1.06
N ARG A 176 -18.23 3.96 0.20
CA ARG A 176 -19.56 3.39 0.46
C ARG A 176 -19.52 1.86 0.65
N VAL A 177 -18.62 1.17 -0.06
CA VAL A 177 -18.50 -0.29 -0.04
C VAL A 177 -17.28 -0.80 0.74
N ILE A 178 -16.33 0.06 1.07
CA ILE A 178 -15.17 -0.27 1.90
C ILE A 178 -15.35 0.36 3.27
N LYS A 179 -15.58 -0.49 4.27
CA LYS A 179 -15.72 -0.09 5.69
C LYS A 179 -14.40 -0.29 6.40
N THR A 180 -14.00 0.68 7.21
CA THR A 180 -12.71 0.68 7.89
C THR A 180 -12.91 0.55 9.41
N ILE A 181 -12.06 -0.25 10.03
CA ILE A 181 -11.98 -0.46 11.48
C ILE A 181 -10.58 -0.03 11.91
N LEU A 182 -10.47 0.69 13.03
CA LEU A 182 -9.20 1.09 13.60
C LEU A 182 -8.85 0.21 14.79
N SER A 183 -7.59 -0.16 14.95
CA SER A 183 -7.06 -0.97 16.04
C SER A 183 -5.68 -0.46 16.47
N GLU A 184 -5.36 -0.55 17.75
CA GLU A 184 -4.00 -0.36 18.26
C GLU A 184 -3.15 -1.65 18.17
N ASP A 185 -3.77 -2.78 17.88
CA ASP A 185 -3.09 -4.07 17.76
C ASP A 185 -2.51 -4.29 16.36
N ILE A 186 -1.20 -4.11 16.27
CA ILE A 186 -0.44 -4.34 15.04
C ILE A 186 -0.07 -5.82 14.89
N LEU A 187 0.11 -6.55 16.00
CA LEU A 187 0.65 -7.91 15.98
C LEU A 187 -0.38 -8.92 15.47
N GLU A 188 -1.60 -8.83 15.95
CA GLU A 188 -2.68 -9.72 15.52
C GLU A 188 -2.92 -9.62 14.01
N LEU A 189 -2.99 -8.41 13.48
CA LEU A 189 -3.19 -8.16 12.04
C LEU A 189 -2.04 -8.65 11.15
N ASN A 190 -0.80 -8.68 11.64
CA ASN A 190 0.35 -9.23 10.90
C ASN A 190 0.32 -10.77 10.82
N LEU A 191 -0.31 -11.42 11.79
CA LEU A 191 -0.28 -12.87 11.96
C LEU A 191 -1.56 -13.57 11.51
N GLU A 192 -2.63 -12.83 11.21
CA GLU A 192 -3.88 -13.41 10.70
C GLU A 192 -3.63 -14.26 9.46
N ARG A 193 -3.86 -15.57 9.60
CA ARG A 193 -3.90 -16.54 8.49
C ARG A 193 -5.36 -16.69 8.07
N TYR A 194 -5.64 -16.37 6.81
CA TYR A 194 -6.86 -16.80 6.16
C TYR A 194 -6.61 -18.01 5.30
#